data_1d5eb1b2758ec352477ce5d2b8af3aef
#
_entry.id   1d5eb1b2758ec352477ce5d2b8af3aef
#
_cell.length_a   1.000
_cell.length_b   1.000
_cell.length_c   1.000
_cell.angle_alpha   90.00
_cell.angle_beta   90.00
_cell.angle_gamma   90.00
#
_symmetry.space_group_name_H-M   'P 1'
#
loop_
_entity.id
_entity.type
_entity.pdbx_description
1 polymer ?
#
loop_
_entity_poly.entity_id
_entity_poly.type
_entity_poly.pdbx_seq_one_letter_code
_entity_poly.pdbx_strand_id
1 'polypeptide(L)' 'MDTLSIARELIGCTLVSISGEGTTAGRIVEAEAYLGKADSAAHAFRGRVDGRTEVLYRQGGYAYVFLIY' A
#
# COMPACT_ATOMS: atom_id res chain seq x y z
N MET A 1 -12.91 10.83 3.21
CA MET A 1 -12.77 9.66 4.08
C MET A 1 -11.33 9.56 4.56
N ASP A 2 -11.13 9.36 5.83
CA ASP A 2 -9.78 9.33 6.37
C ASP A 2 -9.09 7.97 6.11
N THR A 3 -7.79 7.97 6.32
CA THR A 3 -6.97 6.78 6.01
C THR A 3 -7.42 5.53 6.77
N LEU A 4 -7.76 5.70 8.04
CA LEU A 4 -8.15 4.57 8.86
C LEU A 4 -9.48 3.98 8.39
N SER A 5 -10.43 4.83 8.03
CA SER A 5 -11.72 4.38 7.53
C SER A 5 -11.56 3.64 6.20
N ILE A 6 -10.69 4.15 5.33
CA ILE A 6 -10.41 3.50 4.05
C ILE A 6 -9.83 2.11 4.28
N ALA A 7 -8.87 2.00 5.20
CA ALA A 7 -8.26 0.69 5.50
C ALA A 7 -9.31 -0.31 5.98
N ARG A 8 -10.23 0.14 6.82
CA ARG A 8 -11.29 -0.74 7.32
C ARG A 8 -12.23 -1.20 6.23
N GLU A 9 -12.57 -0.31 5.30
CA GLU A 9 -13.51 -0.64 4.25
C GLU A 9 -12.90 -1.52 3.17
N LEU A 10 -11.58 -1.56 3.07
CA LEU A 10 -10.92 -2.45 2.12
C LEU A 10 -11.02 -3.91 2.50
N ILE A 11 -11.16 -4.21 3.79
CA ILE A 11 -11.27 -5.60 4.24
C ILE A 11 -12.50 -6.24 3.60
N GLY A 12 -12.31 -7.41 3.00
CA GLY A 12 -13.39 -8.12 2.34
C GLY A 12 -13.57 -7.77 0.87
N CYS A 13 -12.90 -6.70 0.41
CA CYS A 13 -12.93 -6.36 -1.00
C CYS A 13 -12.04 -7.32 -1.80
N THR A 14 -12.28 -7.39 -3.08
CA THR A 14 -11.48 -8.20 -3.98
C THR A 14 -10.50 -7.32 -4.72
N LEU A 15 -9.21 -7.64 -4.59
CA LEU A 15 -8.17 -6.97 -5.34
C LEU A 15 -7.93 -7.74 -6.63
N VAL A 16 -8.01 -7.05 -7.75
CA VAL A 16 -7.88 -7.68 -9.07
C VAL A 16 -6.67 -7.09 -9.77
N SER A 17 -5.82 -7.95 -10.30
CA SER A 17 -4.67 -7.54 -11.09
C SER A 17 -4.86 -8.05 -12.52
N ILE A 18 -4.89 -7.14 -13.47
CA ILE A 18 -5.05 -7.47 -14.88
C ILE A 18 -3.78 -7.05 -15.62
N SER A 19 -3.15 -8.01 -16.29
CA SER A 19 -1.92 -7.72 -17.02
C SER A 19 -1.90 -8.55 -18.31
N GLY A 20 -0.84 -8.34 -19.10
CA GLY A 20 -0.64 -9.15 -20.31
C GLY A 20 -0.45 -10.63 -20.01
N GLU A 21 -0.12 -10.98 -18.77
CA GLU A 21 0.07 -12.37 -18.36
C GLU A 21 -1.20 -13.01 -17.81
N GLY A 22 -2.27 -12.25 -17.71
CA GLY A 22 -3.54 -12.78 -17.22
C GLY A 22 -4.15 -11.95 -16.12
N THR A 23 -5.18 -12.52 -15.49
CA THR A 23 -5.91 -11.87 -14.41
C THR A 23 -5.76 -12.68 -13.14
N THR A 24 -5.43 -12.00 -12.05
CA THR A 24 -5.31 -12.61 -10.73
C THR A 24 -6.18 -11.82 -9.77
N ALA A 25 -6.84 -12.51 -8.86
CA ALA A 25 -7.71 -11.85 -7.90
C ALA A 25 -7.58 -12.51 -6.54
N GLY A 26 -7.78 -11.71 -5.48
CA GLY A 26 -7.76 -12.23 -4.13
C GLY A 26 -8.55 -11.32 -3.22
N ARG A 27 -9.09 -11.90 -2.15
CA ARG A 27 -9.82 -11.11 -1.16
C ARG A 27 -8.84 -10.49 -0.20
N ILE A 28 -9.06 -9.22 0.11
CA ILE A 28 -8.24 -8.52 1.09
C ILE A 28 -8.69 -8.95 2.48
N VAL A 29 -7.80 -9.58 3.22
CA VAL A 29 -8.10 -10.09 4.56
C VAL A 29 -7.37 -9.30 5.63
N GLU A 30 -6.46 -8.40 5.23
CA GLU A 30 -5.66 -7.64 6.16
C GLU A 30 -5.30 -6.29 5.52
N ALA A 31 -5.31 -5.23 6.31
CA ALA A 31 -4.93 -3.91 5.84
C ALA A 31 -4.30 -3.14 6.99
N GLU A 32 -3.30 -2.33 6.67
CA GLU A 32 -2.64 -1.49 7.64
C GLU A 32 -2.67 -0.05 7.16
N ALA A 33 -2.81 0.88 8.10
CA ALA A 33 -2.84 2.30 7.77
C ALA A 33 -1.56 2.95 8.27
N TYR A 34 -0.86 3.63 7.36
CA TYR A 34 0.32 4.41 7.71
C TYR A 34 0.03 5.87 7.45
N LEU A 35 0.36 6.73 8.40
CA LEU A 35 -0.04 8.13 8.35
C LEU A 35 1.08 9.04 7.84
N GLY A 36 1.87 8.52 6.91
CA GLY A 36 2.91 9.30 6.27
C GLY A 36 4.13 9.48 7.14
N LYS A 37 4.77 10.63 7.01
CA LYS A 37 6.05 10.87 7.70
C LYS A 37 5.91 10.92 9.21
N ALA A 38 4.70 11.11 9.72
CA ALA A 38 4.46 11.16 11.16
C ALA A 38 4.41 9.76 11.78
N ASP A 39 4.32 8.72 10.97
CA ASP A 39 4.18 7.35 11.44
C ASP A 39 5.55 6.67 11.43
N SER A 40 6.06 6.35 12.63
CA SER A 40 7.39 5.75 12.73
C SER A 40 7.46 4.34 12.16
N ALA A 41 6.32 3.70 11.93
CA ALA A 41 6.29 2.36 11.34
C ALA A 41 6.37 2.39 9.83
N ALA A 42 6.20 3.55 9.20
CA ALA A 42 6.28 3.65 7.75
C ALA A 42 7.74 3.50 7.29
N HIS A 43 7.93 2.83 6.15
CA HIS A 43 9.26 2.61 5.60
C HIS A 43 9.97 3.92 5.28
N ALA A 44 9.22 4.99 5.02
CA ALA A 44 9.76 6.27 4.64
C ALA A 44 9.81 7.27 5.80
N PHE A 45 9.67 6.80 7.03
CA PHE A 45 9.52 7.67 8.20
C PHE A 45 10.58 8.75 8.31
N ARG A 46 11.82 8.43 8.07
CA ARG A 46 12.93 9.38 8.29
C ARG A 46 13.12 10.36 7.16
N GLY A 47 12.17 10.43 6.26
CA GLY A 47 12.26 11.36 5.14
C GLY A 47 13.20 10.89 4.04
N ARG A 48 13.70 9.70 4.13
CA ARG A 48 14.56 9.14 3.10
C ARG A 48 13.75 8.77 1.87
N VAL A 49 14.27 9.13 0.72
CA VAL A 49 13.67 8.74 -0.54
C VAL A 49 14.77 8.05 -1.34
N ASP A 50 14.62 6.75 -1.53
CA ASP A 50 15.56 6.00 -2.36
C ASP A 50 14.78 5.20 -3.39
N GLY A 51 15.48 4.42 -4.21
CA GLY A 51 14.83 3.67 -5.28
C GLY A 51 13.75 2.72 -4.79
N ARG A 52 13.85 2.25 -3.55
CA ARG A 52 12.88 1.31 -3.00
C ARG A 52 11.68 1.98 -2.37
N THR A 53 11.90 3.12 -1.70
CA THR A 53 10.81 3.78 -0.97
C THR A 53 10.23 4.99 -1.70
N GLU A 54 10.78 5.34 -2.85
CA GLU A 54 10.35 6.53 -3.59
C GLU A 54 8.85 6.49 -3.90
N VAL A 55 8.31 5.32 -4.20
CA VAL A 55 6.90 5.19 -4.56
C VAL A 55 5.97 5.61 -3.41
N LEU A 56 6.44 5.55 -2.17
CA LEU A 56 5.63 5.93 -1.01
C LEU A 56 5.34 7.43 -0.98
N TYR A 57 6.07 8.21 -1.74
CA TYR A 57 5.89 9.66 -1.81
C TYR A 57 5.12 10.08 -3.04
N ARG A 58 4.75 9.15 -3.89
CA ARG A 58 3.99 9.46 -5.09
C ARG A 58 2.52 9.64 -4.77
N GLN A 59 1.82 10.24 -5.71
CA GLN A 59 0.38 10.31 -5.66
C GLN A 59 -0.18 8.88 -5.57
N GLY A 60 -1.30 8.72 -4.87
CA GLY A 60 -1.91 7.41 -4.71
C GLY A 60 -2.20 6.72 -6.02
N GLY A 61 -2.30 5.41 -5.98
CA GLY A 61 -2.60 4.60 -7.15
C GLY A 61 -1.42 3.76 -7.62
N TYR A 62 -0.28 3.86 -6.96
CA TYR A 62 0.90 3.07 -7.31
C TYR A 62 1.07 1.91 -6.35
N ALA A 63 1.42 0.75 -6.89
CA ALA A 63 1.70 -0.41 -6.06
C ALA A 63 3.14 -0.36 -5.57
N TYR A 64 3.33 -0.76 -4.32
CA TYR A 64 4.64 -0.91 -3.72
C TYR A 64 4.73 -2.32 -3.17
N VAL A 65 5.48 -3.17 -3.84
CA VAL A 65 5.56 -4.58 -3.51
C VAL A 65 6.99 -4.89 -3.07
N PHE A 66 7.12 -5.54 -1.93
CA PHE A 66 8.45 -5.84 -1.42
C PHE A 66 8.41 -7.15 -0.64
N LEU A 67 9.60 -7.70 -0.45
CA LEU A 67 9.77 -8.93 0.29
C LEU A 67 9.65 -8.63 1.78
N ILE A 68 8.84 -9.38 2.49
CA ILE A 68 8.60 -9.08 3.90
C ILE A 68 9.53 -9.87 4.83
N TYR A 69 10.34 -10.72 4.27
CA TYR A 69 11.40 -11.40 5.03
C TYR A 69 12.45 -11.98 4.10
#